data_f34ca1154cd68bc738504e728960c434
#
_entry.id   f34ca1154cd68bc738504e728960c434
#
_cell.length_a   1.000
_cell.length_b   1.000
_cell.length_c   1.000
_cell.angle_alpha   90.00
_cell.angle_beta   90.00
_cell.angle_gamma   90.00
#
_symmetry.space_group_name_H-M   'P 1'
#
loop_
_entity.id
_entity.type
_entity.pdbx_description
1 polymer ?
#
loop_
_entity_poly.entity_id
_entity_poly.type
_entity_poly.pdbx_seq_one_letter_code
_entity_poly.pdbx_strand_id
1 'polypeptide(L)'
;MFDVELFVAECRAALSVDDPQRVVAGLMRQALGDLEALREALGGGAEALFQPLYRSPELTIANMSTAPGSTSPIHNHLMWGVIGVYDGQEDNFLYERDGEGLRQLENRVLKAGDLFAMPVDLIHAINNPLTGY
;
A
#
# COMPACT_ATOMS: atom_id res chain seq x y z
N MET A 1 15.77 -11.21 -7.73
CA MET A 1 15.73 -11.02 -6.27
C MET A 1 15.33 -9.59 -5.94
N PHE A 2 14.46 -9.40 -4.96
CA PHE A 2 14.08 -8.06 -4.52
C PHE A 2 15.08 -7.54 -3.48
N ASP A 3 15.67 -6.38 -3.77
CA ASP A 3 16.62 -5.73 -2.88
C ASP A 3 15.95 -4.57 -2.15
N VAL A 4 15.68 -4.74 -0.86
CA VAL A 4 15.00 -3.74 -0.03
C VAL A 4 15.80 -2.43 0.02
N GLU A 5 17.10 -2.49 0.23
CA GLU A 5 17.95 -1.29 0.33
C GLU A 5 17.96 -0.49 -0.97
N LEU A 6 18.04 -1.17 -2.11
CA LEU A 6 18.00 -0.52 -3.42
C LEU A 6 16.62 0.10 -3.66
N PHE A 7 15.55 -0.61 -3.34
CA PHE A 7 14.18 -0.10 -3.49
C PHE A 7 13.98 1.17 -2.67
N VAL A 8 14.42 1.16 -1.41
CA VAL A 8 14.36 2.34 -0.53
C VAL A 8 15.15 3.50 -1.13
N ALA A 9 16.36 3.25 -1.60
CA ALA A 9 17.21 4.28 -2.20
C ALA A 9 16.55 4.90 -3.45
N GLU A 10 15.96 4.08 -4.30
CA GLU A 10 15.27 4.54 -5.50
C GLU A 10 14.01 5.35 -5.18
N CYS A 11 13.24 4.94 -4.19
CA CYS A 11 12.06 5.70 -3.72
C CYS A 11 12.47 7.05 -3.12
N ARG A 12 13.57 7.09 -2.38
CA ARG A 12 14.09 8.36 -1.83
C ARG A 12 14.53 9.29 -2.95
N ALA A 13 15.21 8.77 -3.96
CA ALA A 13 15.62 9.57 -5.12
C ALA A 13 14.43 10.14 -5.89
N ALA A 14 13.30 9.41 -5.91
CA ALA A 14 12.08 9.85 -6.57
C ALA A 14 11.49 11.13 -5.96
N LEU A 15 11.78 11.44 -4.70
CA LEU A 15 11.25 12.64 -4.03
C LEU A 15 11.76 13.95 -4.65
N SER A 16 12.87 13.91 -5.35
CA SER A 16 13.47 15.10 -5.98
C SER A 16 13.11 15.28 -7.46
N VAL A 17 12.24 14.43 -8.01
CA VAL A 17 11.77 14.55 -9.38
C VAL A 17 10.33 15.06 -9.41
N ASP A 18 9.87 15.48 -10.61
CA ASP A 18 8.48 15.84 -10.82
C ASP A 18 7.60 14.59 -10.67
N ASP A 19 6.46 14.74 -9.99
CA ASP A 19 5.50 13.66 -9.77
C ASP A 19 6.13 12.40 -9.12
N PRO A 20 6.60 12.52 -7.87
CA PRO A 20 7.23 11.38 -7.18
C PRO A 20 6.31 10.17 -7.03
N GLN A 21 5.00 10.37 -6.88
CA GLN A 21 4.03 9.27 -6.79
C GLN A 21 4.09 8.37 -8.03
N ARG A 22 4.16 8.98 -9.21
CA ARG A 22 4.23 8.23 -10.47
C ARG A 22 5.50 7.38 -10.56
N VAL A 23 6.62 7.95 -10.14
CA VAL A 23 7.91 7.24 -10.16
C VAL A 23 7.89 6.08 -9.17
N VAL A 24 7.40 6.31 -7.95
CA VAL A 24 7.27 5.27 -6.92
C VAL A 24 6.32 4.17 -7.39
N ALA A 25 5.19 4.52 -8.01
CA ALA A 25 4.27 3.53 -8.55
C ALA A 25 4.94 2.65 -9.61
N GLY A 26 5.78 3.23 -10.46
CA GLY A 26 6.56 2.48 -11.45
C GLY A 26 7.55 1.52 -10.82
N LEU A 27 8.25 1.95 -9.77
CA LEU A 27 9.17 1.10 -9.00
C LEU A 27 8.43 -0.05 -8.33
N MET A 28 7.28 0.21 -7.75
CA MET A 28 6.46 -0.82 -7.11
C MET A 28 5.90 -1.81 -8.13
N ARG A 29 5.46 -1.32 -9.30
CA ARG A 29 4.98 -2.20 -10.37
C ARG A 29 6.09 -3.14 -10.84
N GLN A 30 7.30 -2.64 -10.94
CA GLN A 30 8.47 -3.45 -11.29
C GLN A 30 8.73 -4.52 -10.22
N ALA A 31 8.67 -4.15 -8.94
CA ALA A 31 8.83 -5.08 -7.83
C ALA A 31 7.74 -6.18 -7.83
N LEU A 32 6.50 -5.79 -8.11
CA LEU A 32 5.37 -6.72 -8.18
C LEU A 32 5.46 -7.70 -9.35
N GLY A 33 6.38 -7.50 -10.27
CA GLY A 33 6.66 -8.44 -11.36
C GLY A 33 7.28 -9.74 -10.89
N ASP A 34 7.81 -9.80 -9.65
CA ASP A 34 8.37 -11.00 -9.04
C ASP A 34 7.86 -11.15 -7.60
N LEU A 35 6.68 -11.73 -7.47
CA LEU A 35 6.01 -11.89 -6.17
C LEU A 35 6.77 -12.81 -5.22
N GLU A 36 7.42 -13.83 -5.77
CA GLU A 36 8.19 -14.77 -4.97
C GLU A 36 9.41 -14.07 -4.31
N ALA A 37 10.10 -13.23 -5.07
CA ALA A 37 11.22 -12.47 -4.54
C ALA A 37 10.77 -11.50 -3.44
N LEU A 38 9.60 -10.88 -3.57
CA LEU A 38 9.03 -10.03 -2.53
C LEU A 38 8.70 -10.82 -1.26
N ARG A 39 8.10 -12.00 -1.41
CA ARG A 39 7.80 -12.86 -0.27
C ARG A 39 9.07 -13.30 0.46
N GLU A 40 10.11 -13.63 -0.28
CA GLU A 40 11.41 -14.02 0.31
C GLU A 40 12.05 -12.86 1.08
N ALA A 41 12.02 -11.66 0.51
CA ALA A 41 12.66 -10.49 1.12
C ALA A 41 11.89 -9.93 2.31
N LEU A 42 10.56 -9.95 2.25
CA LEU A 42 9.68 -9.30 3.24
C LEU A 42 8.98 -10.28 4.18
N GLY A 43 9.07 -11.57 3.91
CA GLY A 43 8.36 -12.60 4.64
C GLY A 43 6.89 -12.69 4.21
N GLY A 44 6.30 -13.87 4.30
CA GLY A 44 4.86 -14.03 4.09
C GLY A 44 4.08 -13.64 5.33
N GLY A 45 2.83 -13.18 5.17
CA GLY A 45 1.99 -12.80 6.29
C GLY A 45 1.54 -13.99 7.13
N ALA A 46 2.21 -14.26 8.23
CA ALA A 46 1.80 -15.27 9.20
C ALA A 46 1.14 -14.63 10.43
N GLU A 47 1.25 -13.31 10.57
CA GLU A 47 0.68 -12.56 11.70
C GLU A 47 0.49 -11.10 11.26
N ALA A 48 -0.34 -10.37 11.99
CA ALA A 48 -0.52 -8.94 11.74
C ALA A 48 0.80 -8.21 11.98
N LEU A 49 1.20 -7.37 11.01
CA LEU A 49 2.52 -6.75 11.01
C LEU A 49 2.44 -5.35 10.42
N PHE A 50 3.13 -4.42 11.07
CA PHE A 50 3.50 -3.15 10.47
C PHE A 50 5.01 -3.01 10.61
N GLN A 51 5.73 -3.20 9.50
CA GLN A 51 7.18 -3.17 9.50
C GLN A 51 7.67 -2.00 8.65
N PRO A 52 8.12 -0.89 9.27
CA PRO A 52 8.74 0.19 8.53
C PRO A 52 10.04 -0.28 7.89
N LEU A 53 10.17 -0.09 6.58
CA LEU A 53 11.43 -0.33 5.86
C LEU A 53 12.26 0.94 5.81
N TYR A 54 11.60 2.09 5.81
CA TYR A 54 12.20 3.41 5.85
C TYR A 54 11.19 4.41 6.39
N ARG A 55 11.63 5.35 7.21
CA ARG A 55 10.76 6.38 7.77
C ARG A 55 11.50 7.71 7.87
N SER A 56 10.88 8.75 7.29
CA SER A 56 11.35 10.13 7.42
C SER A 56 10.14 11.06 7.40
N PRO A 57 10.31 12.37 7.70
CA PRO A 57 9.21 13.32 7.56
C PRO A 57 8.62 13.40 6.15
N GLU A 58 9.37 13.00 5.13
CA GLU A 58 8.99 13.14 3.73
C GLU A 58 8.49 11.85 3.10
N LEU A 59 8.86 10.69 3.67
CA LEU A 59 8.55 9.39 3.08
C LEU A 59 8.49 8.29 4.14
N THR A 60 7.48 7.44 4.04
CA THR A 60 7.41 6.19 4.78
C THR A 60 7.20 5.04 3.81
N ILE A 61 8.02 4.01 3.94
CA ILE A 61 7.89 2.76 3.21
C ILE A 61 7.69 1.67 4.25
N ALA A 62 6.62 0.90 4.14
CA ALA A 62 6.29 -0.12 5.12
C ALA A 62 5.80 -1.39 4.46
N ASN A 63 6.14 -2.51 5.08
CA ASN A 63 5.55 -3.81 4.80
C ASN A 63 4.45 -4.04 5.82
N MET A 64 3.23 -4.34 5.35
CA MET A 64 2.07 -4.52 6.20
C MET A 64 1.40 -5.86 5.95
N SER A 65 0.93 -6.46 7.03
CA SER A 65 0.11 -7.68 6.98
C SER A 65 -1.12 -7.47 7.84
N THR A 66 -2.29 -7.76 7.28
CA THR A 66 -3.58 -7.47 7.91
C THR A 66 -4.23 -8.77 8.38
N ALA A 67 -4.74 -8.79 9.61
CA ALA A 67 -5.39 -9.97 10.16
C ALA A 67 -6.63 -10.38 9.36
N PRO A 68 -6.89 -11.70 9.21
CA PRO A 68 -8.05 -12.17 8.47
C PRO A 68 -9.36 -11.59 9.03
N GLY A 69 -10.22 -11.15 8.13
CA GLY A 69 -11.53 -10.59 8.47
C GLY A 69 -11.49 -9.24 9.15
N SER A 70 -10.31 -8.63 9.33
CA SER A 70 -10.20 -7.32 9.98
C SER A 70 -10.47 -6.19 9.01
N THR A 71 -11.02 -5.10 9.55
CA THR A 71 -11.28 -3.87 8.79
C THR A 71 -10.69 -2.69 9.57
N SER A 72 -9.94 -1.84 8.87
CA SER A 72 -9.41 -0.62 9.47
C SER A 72 -10.52 0.42 9.68
N PRO A 73 -10.33 1.39 10.58
CA PRO A 73 -11.20 2.57 10.63
C PRO A 73 -11.14 3.32 9.28
N ILE A 74 -12.20 4.06 8.98
CA ILE A 74 -12.21 4.96 7.83
C ILE A 74 -11.26 6.11 8.14
N HIS A 75 -10.33 6.39 7.23
CA HIS A 75 -9.29 7.39 7.46
C HIS A 75 -8.78 7.99 6.15
N ASN A 76 -8.02 9.07 6.27
CA ASN A 76 -7.24 9.63 5.17
C ASN A 76 -5.79 9.80 5.63
N HIS A 77 -4.88 9.93 4.67
CA HIS A 77 -3.45 10.09 4.95
C HIS A 77 -2.97 11.52 4.81
N LEU A 78 -3.78 12.39 4.15
CA LEU A 78 -3.44 13.78 3.83
C LEU A 78 -2.16 13.91 3.00
N MET A 79 -1.77 12.84 2.33
CA MET A 79 -0.61 12.75 1.45
C MET A 79 -0.85 11.67 0.41
N TRP A 80 -0.11 11.72 -0.69
CA TRP A 80 -0.21 10.64 -1.67
C TRP A 80 0.35 9.33 -1.09
N GLY A 81 -0.13 8.24 -1.62
CA GLY A 81 0.36 6.92 -1.26
C GLY A 81 0.32 5.98 -2.45
N VAL A 82 1.02 4.87 -2.33
CA VAL A 82 0.97 3.78 -3.30
C VAL A 82 0.93 2.48 -2.53
N ILE A 83 -0.09 1.66 -2.81
CA ILE A 83 -0.26 0.34 -2.23
C ILE A 83 0.07 -0.70 -3.30
N GLY A 84 0.94 -1.65 -2.96
CA GLY A 84 1.15 -2.84 -3.76
C GLY A 84 0.85 -4.06 -2.90
N VAL A 85 0.07 -5.00 -3.44
CA VAL A 85 -0.26 -6.25 -2.76
C VAL A 85 0.60 -7.36 -3.33
N TYR A 86 1.43 -8.00 -2.50
CA TYR A 86 2.29 -9.08 -2.98
C TYR A 86 1.81 -10.46 -2.51
N ASP A 87 0.84 -10.53 -1.61
CA ASP A 87 0.26 -11.78 -1.17
C ASP A 87 -1.18 -11.54 -0.66
N GLY A 88 -2.09 -12.46 -0.95
CA GLY A 88 -3.47 -12.39 -0.49
C GLY A 88 -4.31 -11.37 -1.25
N GLN A 89 -5.19 -10.71 -0.51
CA GLN A 89 -6.14 -9.74 -1.06
C GLN A 89 -6.42 -8.65 -0.03
N GLU A 90 -6.53 -7.42 -0.52
CA GLU A 90 -6.92 -6.27 0.28
C GLU A 90 -8.05 -5.54 -0.42
N ASP A 91 -9.18 -5.39 0.24
CA ASP A 91 -10.28 -4.57 -0.25
C ASP A 91 -10.13 -3.15 0.28
N ASN A 92 -10.25 -2.17 -0.60
CA ASN A 92 -10.23 -0.76 -0.25
C ASN A 92 -11.62 -0.19 -0.50
N PHE A 93 -12.32 0.16 0.57
CA PHE A 93 -13.60 0.87 0.51
C PHE A 93 -13.31 2.35 0.42
N LEU A 94 -13.73 2.99 -0.69
CA LEU A 94 -13.45 4.39 -0.96
C LEU A 94 -14.64 5.25 -0.60
N TYR A 95 -14.38 6.41 0.00
CA TYR A 95 -15.41 7.34 0.48
C TYR A 95 -15.12 8.76 0.00
N GLU A 96 -16.18 9.58 -0.05
CA GLU A 96 -16.04 11.03 -0.22
C GLU A 96 -16.86 11.74 0.85
N ARG A 97 -16.52 12.99 1.12
CA ARG A 97 -17.30 13.82 2.04
C ARG A 97 -18.64 14.18 1.40
N ASP A 98 -19.72 14.02 2.18
CA ASP A 98 -21.07 14.35 1.77
C ASP A 98 -21.75 15.12 2.92
N GLY A 99 -21.70 16.44 2.83
CA GLY A 99 -22.13 17.31 3.95
C GLY A 99 -21.26 17.06 5.19
N GLU A 100 -21.89 16.68 6.31
CA GLU A 100 -21.22 16.32 7.55
C GLU A 100 -20.87 14.82 7.63
N GLY A 101 -21.35 14.05 6.66
CA GLY A 101 -21.14 12.60 6.61
C GLY A 101 -20.17 12.16 5.53
N LEU A 102 -20.18 10.86 5.30
CA LEU A 102 -19.35 10.21 4.27
C LEU A 102 -20.27 9.36 3.38
N ARG A 103 -19.97 9.34 2.10
CA ARG A 103 -20.63 8.48 1.13
C ARG A 103 -19.63 7.49 0.56
N GLN A 104 -19.97 6.21 0.56
CA GLN A 104 -19.15 5.20 -0.05
C GLN A 104 -19.27 5.30 -1.58
N LEU A 105 -18.10 5.37 -2.26
CA LEU A 105 -18.03 5.46 -3.71
C LEU A 105 -17.93 4.08 -4.35
N GLU A 106 -16.88 3.34 -4.00
CA GLU A 106 -16.61 2.03 -4.59
C GLU A 106 -15.80 1.17 -3.63
N ASN A 107 -15.75 -0.12 -3.94
CA ASN A 107 -14.83 -1.06 -3.32
C ASN A 107 -13.79 -1.45 -4.36
N ARG A 108 -12.52 -1.12 -4.09
CA ARG A 108 -11.42 -1.50 -4.98
C ARG A 108 -10.72 -2.72 -4.42
N VAL A 109 -10.83 -3.83 -5.13
CA VAL A 109 -10.23 -5.11 -4.72
C VAL A 109 -8.81 -5.18 -5.26
N LEU A 110 -7.83 -5.35 -4.38
CA LEU A 110 -6.43 -5.52 -4.74
C LEU A 110 -6.00 -6.95 -4.42
N LYS A 111 -5.56 -7.67 -5.42
CA LYS A 111 -5.02 -9.03 -5.30
C LYS A 111 -3.52 -9.01 -5.49
N ALA A 112 -2.85 -10.12 -5.21
CA ALA A 112 -1.41 -10.23 -5.40
C ALA A 112 -1.00 -9.82 -6.81
N GLY A 113 -0.10 -8.85 -6.92
CA GLY A 113 0.33 -8.24 -8.17
C GLY A 113 -0.34 -6.91 -8.50
N ASP A 114 -1.38 -6.54 -7.77
CA ASP A 114 -2.12 -5.30 -8.03
C ASP A 114 -1.49 -4.10 -7.31
N LEU A 115 -1.70 -2.94 -7.92
CA LEU A 115 -1.17 -1.66 -7.46
C LEU A 115 -2.29 -0.62 -7.41
N PHE A 116 -2.27 0.23 -6.39
CA PHE A 116 -3.21 1.34 -6.27
C PHE A 116 -2.47 2.62 -5.86
N ALA A 117 -2.48 3.61 -6.73
CA ALA A 117 -1.95 4.94 -6.44
C ALA A 117 -3.05 5.79 -5.80
N MET A 118 -2.85 6.19 -4.55
CA MET A 118 -3.85 6.92 -3.77
C MET A 118 -3.67 8.43 -3.91
N PRO A 119 -4.74 9.18 -4.27
CA PRO A 119 -4.69 10.64 -4.23
C PRO A 119 -4.49 11.18 -2.81
N VAL A 120 -4.02 12.44 -2.72
CA VAL A 120 -3.73 13.12 -1.45
C VAL A 120 -4.94 13.16 -0.53
N ASP A 121 -6.12 13.36 -1.07
CA ASP A 121 -7.37 13.56 -0.33
C ASP A 121 -8.24 12.29 -0.23
N LEU A 122 -7.71 11.13 -0.58
CA LEU A 122 -8.46 9.88 -0.54
C LEU A 122 -8.89 9.55 0.90
N ILE A 123 -10.15 9.17 1.04
CA ILE A 123 -10.70 8.63 2.29
C ILE A 123 -11.02 7.16 2.03
N HIS A 124 -10.49 6.27 2.86
CA HIS A 124 -10.69 4.85 2.65
C HIS A 124 -10.68 4.04 3.95
N ALA A 125 -11.13 2.79 3.84
CA ALA A 125 -10.95 1.76 4.84
C ALA A 125 -10.41 0.51 4.15
N ILE A 126 -9.59 -0.24 4.85
CA ILE A 126 -8.95 -1.46 4.34
C ILE A 126 -9.57 -2.66 5.04
N ASN A 127 -9.86 -3.70 4.27
CA ASN A 127 -10.37 -4.96 4.80
C ASN A 127 -9.60 -6.14 4.20
N ASN A 128 -9.26 -7.11 5.02
CA ASN A 128 -8.78 -8.40 4.55
C ASN A 128 -9.96 -9.39 4.55
N PRO A 129 -10.53 -9.73 3.38
CA PRO A 129 -11.70 -10.61 3.31
C PRO A 129 -11.36 -12.10 3.40
N LEU A 130 -10.08 -12.45 3.44
CA LEU A 130 -9.63 -13.83 3.41
C LEU A 130 -9.59 -14.46 4.81
N THR A 131 -9.32 -15.76 4.86
CA THR A 131 -9.12 -16.52 6.10
C THR A 131 -7.65 -16.59 6.51
N GLY A 132 -6.73 -16.06 5.69
CA GLY A 132 -5.30 -15.95 5.95
C GLY A 132 -4.81 -14.50 5.80
N TYR A 133 -3.59 -14.26 6.26
CA TYR A 133 -2.94 -12.96 6.16
C TYR A 133 -2.56 -12.60 4.73
#